data_d1f573352eb189705d33b93b411a195e
#
_entry.id   d1f573352eb189705d33b93b411a195e
#
_cell.length_a   1.000
_cell.length_b   1.000
_cell.length_c   1.000
_cell.angle_alpha   90.00
_cell.angle_beta   90.00
_cell.angle_gamma   90.00
#
_symmetry.space_group_name_H-M   'P 1'
#
loop_
_entity.id
_entity.type
_entity.pdbx_description
1 polymer ?
#
loop_
_entity_poly.entity_id
_entity_poly.type
_entity_poly.pdbx_seq_one_letter_code
_entity_poly.pdbx_strand_id
1 'polypeptide(L)'
;ATHLMHSALRNILGEHVQQKGSLVNEEKLRFDFSHKQKLSESEIVKIEQEVNQAITSAEDTQIIETSIEESQKLGAIAFFGEKYGDQVRVLKIAGDYSTELCGGTHVKNSSEIKSFKIISETSISSGVRRIEAISGDLAIKDKADNKTDLLNTAETFNVSVKDLPIFLKDKIKLINSYKEDLKKHEQKIYQNLLEDLKGSYKSVGKINIITKRIDNLNLSKLRGSLDSLKKEVSNLIIILVGSMEEKSTILVSVSNDITATYDARNLLDS
;
A
#
# COMPACT_ATOMS: atom_id res chain seq x y z
N ALA A 1 -25.36 10.24 -9.49
CA ALA A 1 -24.12 10.20 -8.68
C ALA A 1 -23.01 11.06 -9.29
N THR A 2 -22.72 10.93 -10.60
CA THR A 2 -21.59 11.61 -11.26
C THR A 2 -21.60 13.11 -11.09
N HIS A 3 -22.73 13.78 -11.33
CA HIS A 3 -22.88 15.23 -11.17
C HIS A 3 -22.65 15.71 -9.74
N LEU A 4 -23.20 14.97 -8.76
CA LEU A 4 -22.98 15.29 -7.34
C LEU A 4 -21.49 15.17 -6.98
N MET A 5 -20.83 14.13 -7.48
CA MET A 5 -19.39 13.96 -7.27
C MET A 5 -18.56 15.05 -7.96
N HIS A 6 -18.94 15.48 -9.17
CA HIS A 6 -18.26 16.57 -9.87
C HIS A 6 -18.36 17.88 -9.06
N SER A 7 -19.55 18.20 -8.54
CA SER A 7 -19.73 19.36 -7.67
C SER A 7 -18.91 19.25 -6.38
N ALA A 8 -18.90 18.10 -5.71
CA ALA A 8 -18.08 17.86 -4.52
C ALA A 8 -16.58 18.04 -4.81
N LEU A 9 -16.11 17.52 -5.94
CA LEU A 9 -14.72 17.70 -6.37
C LEU A 9 -14.37 19.17 -6.58
N ARG A 10 -15.25 19.95 -7.19
CA ARG A 10 -15.04 21.39 -7.38
C ARG A 10 -15.06 22.17 -6.07
N ASN A 11 -15.97 21.83 -5.16
CA ASN A 11 -16.06 22.48 -3.84
C ASN A 11 -14.80 22.23 -3.00
N ILE A 12 -14.26 21.01 -3.02
CA ILE A 12 -13.15 20.60 -2.15
C ILE A 12 -11.80 20.92 -2.77
N LEU A 13 -11.63 20.67 -4.08
CA LEU A 13 -10.34 20.81 -4.77
C LEU A 13 -10.20 22.15 -5.50
N GLY A 14 -11.31 22.78 -5.83
CA GLY A 14 -11.35 24.07 -6.52
C GLY A 14 -11.94 24.03 -7.92
N GLU A 15 -12.24 25.21 -8.46
CA GLU A 15 -12.93 25.41 -9.75
C GLU A 15 -12.15 24.93 -10.98
N HIS A 16 -10.86 24.66 -10.85
CA HIS A 16 -10.03 24.11 -11.92
C HIS A 16 -10.40 22.66 -12.28
N VAL A 17 -11.19 21.99 -11.42
CA VAL A 17 -11.70 20.65 -11.70
C VAL A 17 -12.69 20.70 -12.86
N GLN A 18 -12.35 20.03 -13.94
CA GLN A 18 -13.17 19.92 -15.16
C GLN A 18 -13.23 18.45 -15.57
N GLN A 19 -14.39 18.00 -16.02
CA GLN A 19 -14.54 16.66 -16.59
C GLN A 19 -13.67 16.50 -17.85
N LYS A 20 -12.93 15.40 -17.91
CA LYS A 20 -12.14 14.96 -19.08
C LYS A 20 -12.70 13.70 -19.70
N GLY A 21 -13.48 12.95 -18.95
CA GLY A 21 -14.19 11.75 -19.39
C GLY A 21 -15.11 11.23 -18.31
N SER A 22 -16.15 10.53 -18.72
CA SER A 22 -17.09 9.89 -17.80
C SER A 22 -17.60 8.59 -18.41
N LEU A 23 -17.81 7.58 -17.57
CA LEU A 23 -18.46 6.33 -17.91
C LEU A 23 -19.31 5.90 -16.73
N VAL A 24 -20.56 5.52 -17.00
CA VAL A 24 -21.46 4.96 -16.00
C VAL A 24 -22.02 3.66 -16.56
N ASN A 25 -21.91 2.60 -15.79
CA ASN A 25 -22.51 1.30 -16.07
C ASN A 25 -23.16 0.71 -14.80
N GLU A 26 -23.63 -0.52 -14.88
CA GLU A 26 -24.30 -1.20 -13.76
C GLU A 26 -23.36 -1.49 -12.58
N GLU A 27 -22.06 -1.65 -12.83
CA GLU A 27 -21.09 -2.03 -11.81
C GLU A 27 -20.47 -0.81 -11.11
N LYS A 28 -20.15 0.24 -11.89
CA LYS A 28 -19.43 1.40 -11.38
C LYS A 28 -19.62 2.64 -12.24
N LEU A 29 -19.29 3.77 -11.66
CA LEU A 29 -19.03 5.00 -12.41
C LEU A 29 -17.53 5.28 -12.43
N ARG A 30 -17.06 5.83 -13.54
CA ARG A 30 -15.69 6.32 -13.72
C ARG A 30 -15.75 7.79 -14.12
N PHE A 31 -14.92 8.60 -13.51
CA PHE A 31 -14.83 10.02 -13.77
C PHE A 31 -13.39 10.47 -13.89
N ASP A 32 -13.03 11.00 -15.05
CA ASP A 32 -11.72 11.56 -15.33
C ASP A 32 -11.78 13.08 -15.26
N PHE A 33 -10.88 13.72 -14.52
CA PHE A 33 -10.93 15.14 -14.26
C PHE A 33 -9.55 15.79 -14.17
N SER A 34 -9.50 17.10 -14.45
CA SER A 34 -8.28 17.89 -14.35
C SER A 34 -7.89 18.11 -12.89
N HIS A 35 -6.77 17.52 -12.47
CA HIS A 35 -6.15 17.79 -11.17
C HIS A 35 -4.70 17.28 -11.19
N LYS A 36 -3.77 18.02 -10.57
CA LYS A 36 -2.33 17.71 -10.66
C LYS A 36 -1.84 16.75 -9.58
N GLN A 37 -2.44 16.81 -8.40
CA GLN A 37 -1.98 16.08 -7.23
C GLN A 37 -2.83 14.84 -6.97
N LYS A 38 -2.26 13.85 -6.27
CA LYS A 38 -3.03 12.73 -5.72
C LYS A 38 -3.96 13.27 -4.62
N LEU A 39 -5.20 12.82 -4.60
CA LEU A 39 -6.11 13.13 -3.51
C LEU A 39 -5.62 12.47 -2.22
N SER A 40 -5.66 13.22 -1.13
CA SER A 40 -5.46 12.68 0.21
C SER A 40 -6.68 11.87 0.67
N GLU A 41 -6.47 10.94 1.60
CA GLU A 41 -7.58 10.19 2.20
C GLU A 41 -8.63 11.11 2.83
N SER A 42 -8.21 12.24 3.43
CA SER A 42 -9.13 13.22 4.00
C SER A 42 -9.98 13.94 2.95
N GLU A 43 -9.45 14.20 1.75
CA GLU A 43 -10.22 14.78 0.64
C GLU A 43 -11.21 13.76 0.09
N ILE A 44 -10.81 12.50 -0.09
CA ILE A 44 -11.72 11.42 -0.52
C ILE A 44 -12.89 11.28 0.45
N VAL A 45 -12.63 11.23 1.76
CA VAL A 45 -13.68 11.15 2.77
C VAL A 45 -14.63 12.34 2.72
N LYS A 46 -14.11 13.57 2.56
CA LYS A 46 -14.95 14.77 2.44
C LYS A 46 -15.82 14.74 1.18
N ILE A 47 -15.26 14.32 0.05
CA ILE A 47 -16.02 14.19 -1.22
C ILE A 47 -17.17 13.18 -1.03
N GLU A 48 -16.88 12.01 -0.45
CA GLU A 48 -17.93 11.02 -0.15
C GLU A 48 -19.00 11.56 0.78
N GLN A 49 -18.60 12.31 1.81
CA GLN A 49 -19.52 12.92 2.76
C GLN A 49 -20.44 13.96 2.09
N GLU A 50 -19.90 14.87 1.27
CA GLU A 50 -20.70 15.85 0.56
C GLU A 50 -21.67 15.20 -0.43
N VAL A 51 -21.22 14.21 -1.21
CA VAL A 51 -22.09 13.49 -2.15
C VAL A 51 -23.23 12.79 -1.41
N ASN A 52 -22.91 12.06 -0.32
CA ASN A 52 -23.94 11.38 0.46
C ASN A 52 -24.88 12.35 1.19
N GLN A 53 -24.41 13.54 1.58
CA GLN A 53 -25.26 14.58 2.13
C GLN A 53 -26.23 15.11 1.07
N ALA A 54 -25.77 15.36 -0.15
CA ALA A 54 -26.62 15.76 -1.27
C ALA A 54 -27.63 14.68 -1.68
N ILE A 55 -27.26 13.39 -1.55
CA ILE A 55 -28.20 12.27 -1.72
C ILE A 55 -29.29 12.31 -0.64
N THR A 56 -28.90 12.55 0.60
CA THR A 56 -29.80 12.53 1.77
C THR A 56 -30.74 13.74 1.81
N SER A 57 -30.42 14.86 1.12
CA SER A 57 -31.34 16.01 1.02
C SER A 57 -32.67 15.67 0.34
N ALA A 58 -32.70 14.56 -0.43
CA ALA A 58 -33.89 14.02 -1.07
C ALA A 58 -34.67 15.05 -1.93
N GLU A 59 -33.91 15.90 -2.62
CA GLU A 59 -34.50 16.93 -3.48
C GLU A 59 -34.78 16.43 -4.90
N ASP A 60 -35.83 16.94 -5.49
CA ASP A 60 -36.22 16.61 -6.86
C ASP A 60 -35.25 17.17 -7.90
N THR A 61 -34.98 16.35 -8.90
CA THR A 61 -34.18 16.76 -10.06
C THR A 61 -34.99 17.67 -10.95
N GLN A 62 -34.46 18.83 -11.28
CA GLN A 62 -35.08 19.80 -12.19
C GLN A 62 -34.37 19.78 -13.54
N ILE A 63 -35.17 19.82 -14.59
CA ILE A 63 -34.67 19.90 -15.96
C ILE A 63 -35.27 21.15 -16.56
N ILE A 64 -34.41 22.05 -17.08
CA ILE A 64 -34.76 23.34 -17.66
C ILE A 64 -34.20 23.37 -19.07
N GLU A 65 -35.06 23.50 -20.07
CA GLU A 65 -34.67 23.75 -21.46
C GLU A 65 -34.65 25.24 -21.68
N THR A 66 -33.49 25.76 -22.07
CA THR A 66 -33.29 27.21 -22.18
C THR A 66 -32.18 27.56 -23.18
N SER A 67 -31.95 28.85 -23.43
CA SER A 67 -30.80 29.27 -24.24
C SER A 67 -29.49 29.14 -23.51
N ILE A 68 -28.39 29.13 -24.25
CA ILE A 68 -27.03 29.09 -23.67
C ILE A 68 -26.79 30.28 -22.74
N GLU A 69 -27.27 31.46 -23.10
CA GLU A 69 -27.11 32.68 -22.30
C GLU A 69 -27.83 32.59 -20.96
N GLU A 70 -29.08 32.10 -20.96
CA GLU A 70 -29.83 31.90 -19.72
C GLU A 70 -29.23 30.79 -18.85
N SER A 71 -28.69 29.73 -19.46
CA SER A 71 -28.03 28.68 -18.73
C SER A 71 -26.81 29.19 -17.96
N GLN A 72 -26.06 30.13 -18.53
CA GLN A 72 -24.93 30.78 -17.85
C GLN A 72 -25.40 31.63 -16.66
N LYS A 73 -26.52 32.35 -16.79
CA LYS A 73 -27.11 33.10 -15.67
C LYS A 73 -27.57 32.18 -14.53
N LEU A 74 -27.98 30.97 -14.86
CA LEU A 74 -28.33 29.93 -13.88
C LEU A 74 -27.08 29.31 -13.23
N GLY A 75 -25.87 29.70 -13.63
CA GLY A 75 -24.62 29.14 -13.12
C GLY A 75 -24.32 27.73 -13.63
N ALA A 76 -24.94 27.32 -14.74
CA ALA A 76 -24.74 25.96 -15.27
C ALA A 76 -23.31 25.75 -15.78
N ILE A 77 -22.68 24.69 -15.32
CA ILE A 77 -21.36 24.27 -15.79
C ILE A 77 -21.50 23.61 -17.16
N ALA A 78 -20.80 24.12 -18.15
CA ALA A 78 -20.68 23.54 -19.48
C ALA A 78 -19.45 22.68 -19.59
N PHE A 79 -19.55 21.52 -20.27
CA PHE A 79 -18.40 20.67 -20.51
C PHE A 79 -17.51 21.23 -21.63
N PHE A 80 -16.23 21.25 -21.38
CA PHE A 80 -15.25 21.81 -22.32
C PHE A 80 -15.15 20.93 -23.58
N GLY A 81 -15.35 21.55 -24.75
CA GLY A 81 -15.21 20.88 -26.06
C GLY A 81 -16.51 20.35 -26.65
N GLU A 82 -17.64 20.43 -25.98
CA GLU A 82 -18.93 20.13 -26.57
C GLU A 82 -19.46 21.34 -27.37
N LYS A 83 -20.03 21.05 -28.52
CA LYS A 83 -20.73 22.07 -29.32
C LYS A 83 -22.21 22.07 -28.93
N TYR A 84 -22.63 23.12 -28.28
CA TYR A 84 -24.02 23.30 -27.89
C TYR A 84 -24.78 24.03 -29.00
N GLY A 85 -26.01 23.64 -29.23
CA GLY A 85 -26.95 24.41 -30.09
C GLY A 85 -27.51 25.63 -29.35
N ASP A 86 -28.43 26.33 -30.00
CA ASP A 86 -29.10 27.50 -29.43
C ASP A 86 -29.95 27.16 -28.19
N GLN A 87 -30.42 25.94 -28.09
CA GLN A 87 -31.17 25.38 -26.96
C GLN A 87 -30.33 24.36 -26.24
N VAL A 88 -30.26 24.48 -24.91
CA VAL A 88 -29.51 23.58 -24.01
C VAL A 88 -30.40 23.09 -22.89
N ARG A 89 -30.05 21.90 -22.36
CA ARG A 89 -30.72 21.27 -21.24
C ARG A 89 -29.90 21.45 -19.97
N VAL A 90 -30.37 22.30 -19.06
CA VAL A 90 -29.81 22.51 -17.73
C VAL A 90 -30.37 21.45 -16.77
N LEU A 91 -29.53 20.76 -16.10
CA LEU A 91 -29.87 19.79 -15.08
C LEU A 91 -29.49 20.32 -13.71
N LYS A 92 -30.44 20.38 -12.78
CA LYS A 92 -30.22 20.65 -11.35
C LYS A 92 -30.51 19.39 -10.55
N ILE A 93 -29.55 18.93 -9.73
CA ILE A 93 -29.69 17.77 -8.85
C ILE A 93 -29.36 18.19 -7.42
N ALA A 94 -30.17 17.77 -6.45
CA ALA A 94 -30.08 18.16 -5.05
C ALA A 94 -30.15 19.68 -4.90
N GLY A 95 -31.25 20.27 -5.43
CA GLY A 95 -31.42 21.71 -5.48
C GLY A 95 -30.41 22.41 -6.37
N ASP A 96 -29.73 23.42 -5.85
CA ASP A 96 -28.64 24.12 -6.54
C ASP A 96 -27.26 23.53 -6.30
N TYR A 97 -27.16 22.37 -5.63
CA TYR A 97 -25.87 21.72 -5.32
C TYR A 97 -25.10 21.35 -6.59
N SER A 98 -25.78 20.83 -7.61
CA SER A 98 -25.19 20.59 -8.92
C SER A 98 -26.07 21.17 -10.02
N THR A 99 -25.54 22.12 -10.80
CA THR A 99 -26.19 22.70 -11.94
C THR A 99 -25.28 22.60 -13.17
N GLU A 100 -25.65 21.74 -14.11
CA GLU A 100 -24.77 21.37 -15.24
C GLU A 100 -25.57 21.24 -16.54
N LEU A 101 -24.91 21.46 -17.70
CA LEU A 101 -25.48 21.15 -19.00
C LEU A 101 -25.36 19.64 -19.22
N CYS A 102 -26.47 18.92 -19.33
CA CYS A 102 -26.44 17.47 -19.55
C CYS A 102 -27.67 16.96 -20.29
N GLY A 103 -27.43 16.24 -21.41
CA GLY A 103 -28.47 15.59 -22.22
C GLY A 103 -28.81 14.16 -21.75
N GLY A 104 -28.14 13.61 -20.72
CA GLY A 104 -28.31 12.25 -20.26
C GLY A 104 -29.63 11.96 -19.53
N THR A 105 -29.81 10.72 -19.11
CA THR A 105 -30.91 10.30 -18.24
C THR A 105 -30.50 10.37 -16.78
N HIS A 106 -31.42 10.79 -15.91
CA HIS A 106 -31.15 11.07 -14.51
C HIS A 106 -32.27 10.54 -13.62
N VAL A 107 -31.93 10.33 -12.35
CA VAL A 107 -32.92 10.04 -11.29
C VAL A 107 -33.89 11.23 -11.14
N LYS A 108 -35.10 10.98 -10.71
CA LYS A 108 -36.10 12.03 -10.46
C LYS A 108 -35.88 12.72 -9.13
N ASN A 109 -35.32 12.02 -8.15
CA ASN A 109 -35.00 12.54 -6.84
C ASN A 109 -33.61 12.08 -6.42
N SER A 110 -32.85 12.94 -5.75
CA SER A 110 -31.47 12.63 -5.34
C SER A 110 -31.37 11.40 -4.43
N SER A 111 -32.39 11.13 -3.62
CA SER A 111 -32.45 9.96 -2.72
C SER A 111 -32.49 8.62 -3.45
N GLU A 112 -32.91 8.56 -4.71
CA GLU A 112 -32.91 7.33 -5.51
C GLU A 112 -31.48 6.78 -5.74
N ILE A 113 -30.44 7.63 -5.59
CA ILE A 113 -29.04 7.20 -5.65
C ILE A 113 -28.67 6.36 -4.41
N LYS A 114 -29.41 6.46 -3.30
CA LYS A 114 -29.26 5.72 -2.04
C LYS A 114 -27.95 5.95 -1.31
N SER A 115 -26.81 5.59 -1.91
CA SER A 115 -25.49 5.70 -1.29
C SER A 115 -24.43 5.87 -2.38
N PHE A 116 -23.30 6.46 -2.01
CA PHE A 116 -22.13 6.66 -2.88
C PHE A 116 -20.84 6.34 -2.15
N LYS A 117 -19.90 5.68 -2.83
CA LYS A 117 -18.57 5.38 -2.30
C LYS A 117 -17.52 5.39 -3.41
N ILE A 118 -16.38 6.03 -3.14
CA ILE A 118 -15.20 5.99 -4.00
C ILE A 118 -14.44 4.69 -3.75
N ILE A 119 -14.11 3.96 -4.82
CA ILE A 119 -13.35 2.69 -4.75
C ILE A 119 -11.87 2.95 -4.99
N SER A 120 -11.55 3.79 -5.96
CA SER A 120 -10.16 4.07 -6.34
C SER A 120 -9.98 5.49 -6.86
N GLU A 121 -8.77 6.00 -6.67
CA GLU A 121 -8.30 7.26 -7.25
C GLU A 121 -6.90 7.03 -7.83
N THR A 122 -6.73 7.32 -9.13
CA THR A 122 -5.48 7.04 -9.86
C THR A 122 -5.13 8.17 -10.83
N SER A 123 -3.84 8.26 -11.21
CA SER A 123 -3.39 9.12 -12.31
C SER A 123 -3.52 8.38 -13.63
N ILE A 124 -4.05 9.03 -14.66
CA ILE A 124 -4.13 8.45 -16.01
C ILE A 124 -3.24 9.17 -17.03
N SER A 125 -2.95 10.44 -16.78
CA SER A 125 -2.00 11.24 -17.55
C SER A 125 -1.55 12.46 -16.75
N SER A 126 -0.61 13.23 -17.28
CA SER A 126 -0.15 14.46 -16.62
C SER A 126 -1.32 15.44 -16.42
N GLY A 127 -1.61 15.75 -15.16
CA GLY A 127 -2.67 16.68 -14.77
C GLY A 127 -4.10 16.14 -14.92
N VAL A 128 -4.28 14.82 -15.14
CA VAL A 128 -5.58 14.16 -15.19
C VAL A 128 -5.66 13.01 -14.20
N ARG A 129 -6.65 13.07 -13.32
CA ARG A 129 -6.96 12.05 -12.32
C ARG A 129 -8.22 11.31 -12.69
N ARG A 130 -8.32 10.07 -12.25
CA ARG A 130 -9.49 9.19 -12.40
C ARG A 130 -10.00 8.77 -11.04
N ILE A 131 -11.29 8.93 -10.84
CA ILE A 131 -12.03 8.30 -9.74
C ILE A 131 -12.91 7.20 -10.31
N GLU A 132 -12.88 6.03 -9.66
CA GLU A 132 -13.90 5.01 -9.81
C GLU A 132 -14.73 4.95 -8.52
N ALA A 133 -16.03 4.90 -8.67
CA ALA A 133 -16.95 4.87 -7.54
C ALA A 133 -18.15 3.96 -7.81
N ILE A 134 -18.79 3.52 -6.76
CA ILE A 134 -20.04 2.77 -6.77
C ILE A 134 -21.16 3.59 -6.13
N SER A 135 -22.38 3.31 -6.53
CA SER A 135 -23.58 3.92 -5.95
C SER A 135 -24.71 2.91 -5.81
N GLY A 136 -25.79 3.32 -5.17
CA GLY A 136 -26.96 2.46 -5.00
C GLY A 136 -26.73 1.31 -4.05
N ASP A 137 -27.32 0.17 -4.39
CA ASP A 137 -27.27 -1.05 -3.57
C ASP A 137 -25.85 -1.62 -3.48
N LEU A 138 -25.01 -1.42 -4.50
CA LEU A 138 -23.60 -1.83 -4.46
C LEU A 138 -22.82 -1.08 -3.36
N ALA A 139 -23.04 0.22 -3.23
CA ALA A 139 -22.37 1.00 -2.18
C ALA A 139 -22.87 0.63 -0.77
N ILE A 140 -24.15 0.30 -0.64
CA ILE A 140 -24.74 -0.18 0.61
C ILE A 140 -24.14 -1.53 0.99
N LYS A 141 -24.08 -2.47 0.02
CA LYS A 141 -23.50 -3.80 0.22
C LYS A 141 -22.03 -3.72 0.63
N ASP A 142 -21.22 -2.95 -0.10
CA ASP A 142 -19.80 -2.76 0.21
C ASP A 142 -19.60 -2.24 1.65
N LYS A 143 -20.43 -1.28 2.09
CA LYS A 143 -20.39 -0.78 3.46
C LYS A 143 -20.74 -1.85 4.50
N ALA A 144 -21.71 -2.73 4.19
CA ALA A 144 -22.10 -3.84 5.07
C ALA A 144 -20.99 -4.90 5.14
N ASP A 145 -20.41 -5.27 4.00
CA ASP A 145 -19.33 -6.25 3.91
C ASP A 145 -18.08 -5.76 4.68
N ASN A 146 -17.65 -4.52 4.48
CA ASN A 146 -16.53 -3.93 5.22
C ASN A 146 -16.77 -3.89 6.74
N LYS A 147 -18.03 -3.63 7.18
CA LYS A 147 -18.39 -3.68 8.59
C LYS A 147 -18.29 -5.10 9.14
N THR A 148 -18.74 -6.07 8.38
CA THR A 148 -18.67 -7.49 8.75
C THR A 148 -17.23 -7.96 8.86
N ASP A 149 -16.38 -7.62 7.91
CA ASP A 149 -14.95 -7.96 7.93
C ASP A 149 -14.23 -7.35 9.13
N LEU A 150 -14.58 -6.12 9.48
CA LEU A 150 -14.03 -5.45 10.66
C LEU A 150 -14.48 -6.14 11.96
N LEU A 151 -15.73 -6.57 12.06
CA LEU A 151 -16.24 -7.33 13.20
C LEU A 151 -15.55 -8.70 13.31
N ASN A 152 -15.47 -9.45 12.23
CA ASN A 152 -14.79 -10.75 12.18
C ASN A 152 -13.31 -10.64 12.57
N THR A 153 -12.65 -9.57 12.12
CA THR A 153 -11.25 -9.29 12.49
C THR A 153 -11.13 -9.04 13.99
N ALA A 154 -12.00 -8.20 14.55
CA ALA A 154 -11.99 -7.91 15.98
C ALA A 154 -12.28 -9.16 16.82
N GLU A 155 -13.22 -10.01 16.38
CA GLU A 155 -13.56 -11.29 17.01
C GLU A 155 -12.35 -12.26 16.96
N THR A 156 -11.69 -12.37 15.83
CA THR A 156 -10.47 -13.23 15.67
C THR A 156 -9.40 -12.89 16.71
N PHE A 157 -9.25 -11.62 17.05
CA PHE A 157 -8.33 -11.16 18.07
C PHE A 157 -8.92 -11.05 19.47
N ASN A 158 -10.20 -11.38 19.64
CA ASN A 158 -10.96 -11.28 20.89
C ASN A 158 -10.87 -9.87 21.51
N VAL A 159 -11.06 -8.85 20.70
CA VAL A 159 -11.06 -7.44 21.11
C VAL A 159 -12.27 -6.71 20.53
N SER A 160 -12.66 -5.58 21.12
CA SER A 160 -13.69 -4.75 20.52
C SER A 160 -13.18 -4.07 19.25
N VAL A 161 -14.06 -3.76 18.28
CA VAL A 161 -13.72 -3.00 17.08
C VAL A 161 -13.03 -1.67 17.43
N LYS A 162 -13.47 -1.02 18.52
CA LYS A 162 -12.92 0.25 19.00
C LYS A 162 -11.48 0.11 19.46
N ASP A 163 -11.13 -1.01 20.08
CA ASP A 163 -9.81 -1.27 20.67
C ASP A 163 -8.84 -1.90 19.66
N LEU A 164 -9.36 -2.41 18.53
CA LEU A 164 -8.56 -3.10 17.50
C LEU A 164 -7.34 -2.29 17.02
N PRO A 165 -7.42 -0.97 16.73
CA PRO A 165 -6.26 -0.19 16.31
C PRO A 165 -5.15 -0.14 17.37
N ILE A 166 -5.52 0.01 18.65
CA ILE A 166 -4.57 0.05 19.77
C ILE A 166 -3.94 -1.32 19.94
N PHE A 167 -4.74 -2.38 19.94
CA PHE A 167 -4.29 -3.76 20.02
C PHE A 167 -3.27 -4.09 18.91
N LEU A 168 -3.58 -3.78 17.65
CA LEU A 168 -2.67 -4.03 16.53
C LEU A 168 -1.35 -3.25 16.67
N LYS A 169 -1.41 -1.99 17.10
CA LYS A 169 -0.23 -1.17 17.34
C LYS A 169 0.68 -1.77 18.41
N ASP A 170 0.10 -2.30 19.50
CA ASP A 170 0.87 -2.92 20.58
C ASP A 170 1.45 -4.27 20.14
N LYS A 171 0.73 -5.07 19.35
CA LYS A 171 1.26 -6.30 18.78
C LYS A 171 2.41 -6.05 17.81
N ILE A 172 2.33 -5.01 16.98
CA ILE A 172 3.44 -4.61 16.09
C ILE A 172 4.68 -4.23 16.91
N LYS A 173 4.52 -3.46 18.00
CA LYS A 173 5.64 -3.12 18.89
C LYS A 173 6.25 -4.37 19.50
N LEU A 174 5.43 -5.30 19.99
CA LEU A 174 5.88 -6.55 20.59
C LEU A 174 6.63 -7.42 19.58
N ILE A 175 6.12 -7.54 18.34
CA ILE A 175 6.81 -8.27 17.26
C ILE A 175 8.17 -7.64 16.97
N ASN A 176 8.26 -6.32 16.93
CA ASN A 176 9.54 -5.64 16.70
C ASN A 176 10.53 -5.86 17.84
N SER A 177 10.07 -5.85 19.10
CA SER A 177 10.94 -6.17 20.25
C SER A 177 11.46 -7.60 20.18
N TYR A 178 10.60 -8.57 19.86
CA TYR A 178 11.04 -9.97 19.68
C TYR A 178 12.05 -10.13 18.54
N LYS A 179 11.88 -9.41 17.43
CA LYS A 179 12.85 -9.42 16.33
C LYS A 179 14.23 -8.90 16.78
N GLU A 180 14.25 -7.83 17.57
CA GLU A 180 15.50 -7.29 18.13
C GLU A 180 16.15 -8.25 19.13
N ASP A 181 15.35 -8.86 19.99
CA ASP A 181 15.87 -9.84 20.97
C ASP A 181 16.41 -11.10 20.29
N LEU A 182 15.70 -11.62 19.28
CA LEU A 182 16.19 -12.71 18.45
C LEU A 182 17.53 -12.37 17.80
N LYS A 183 17.67 -11.16 17.24
CA LYS A 183 18.92 -10.69 16.65
C LYS A 183 20.07 -10.64 17.68
N LYS A 184 19.80 -10.13 18.90
CA LYS A 184 20.78 -10.12 19.99
C LYS A 184 21.19 -11.53 20.41
N HIS A 185 20.22 -12.43 20.57
CA HIS A 185 20.50 -13.83 20.90
C HIS A 185 21.32 -14.52 19.81
N GLU A 186 20.97 -14.31 18.55
CA GLU A 186 21.72 -14.85 17.41
C GLU A 186 23.17 -14.32 17.43
N GLN A 187 23.38 -13.02 17.62
CA GLN A 187 24.71 -12.42 17.74
C GLN A 187 25.52 -13.05 18.88
N LYS A 188 24.89 -13.28 20.04
CA LYS A 188 25.54 -13.89 21.20
C LYS A 188 25.97 -15.34 20.92
N ILE A 189 25.12 -16.09 20.21
CA ILE A 189 25.47 -17.46 19.79
C ILE A 189 26.71 -17.44 18.89
N TYR A 190 26.76 -16.54 17.89
CA TYR A 190 27.92 -16.42 17.02
C TYR A 190 29.18 -15.96 17.75
N GLN A 191 29.07 -15.03 18.72
CA GLN A 191 30.20 -14.59 19.54
C GLN A 191 30.77 -15.76 20.38
N ASN A 192 29.90 -16.47 21.09
CA ASN A 192 30.32 -17.63 21.90
C ASN A 192 30.99 -18.70 21.03
N LEU A 193 30.45 -18.92 19.82
CA LEU A 193 31.02 -19.87 18.88
C LEU A 193 32.43 -19.43 18.41
N LEU A 194 32.64 -18.15 18.16
CA LEU A 194 33.97 -17.65 17.78
C LEU A 194 34.97 -17.76 18.91
N GLU A 195 34.58 -17.54 20.16
CA GLU A 195 35.44 -17.75 21.32
C GLU A 195 35.83 -19.23 21.48
N ASP A 196 34.89 -20.15 21.29
CA ASP A 196 35.12 -21.57 21.33
C ASP A 196 36.05 -22.06 20.18
N LEU A 197 35.92 -21.46 19.00
CA LEU A 197 36.82 -21.73 17.86
C LEU A 197 38.26 -21.25 18.13
N LYS A 198 38.48 -20.12 18.85
CA LYS A 198 39.81 -19.60 19.17
C LYS A 198 40.71 -20.60 19.87
N GLY A 199 40.15 -21.40 20.78
CA GLY A 199 40.88 -22.39 21.53
C GLY A 199 40.97 -23.78 20.90
N SER A 200 40.34 -24.00 19.72
CA SER A 200 40.14 -25.36 19.19
C SER A 200 41.08 -25.77 18.02
N TYR A 201 42.04 -24.91 17.65
CA TYR A 201 42.95 -25.28 16.56
C TYR A 201 43.96 -26.38 16.92
N LYS A 202 44.30 -27.19 15.94
CA LYS A 202 45.39 -28.21 16.02
C LYS A 202 46.51 -27.78 15.08
N SER A 203 47.75 -27.77 15.59
CA SER A 203 48.91 -27.47 14.76
C SER A 203 49.41 -28.72 14.05
N VAL A 204 49.53 -28.64 12.73
CA VAL A 204 50.10 -29.69 11.87
C VAL A 204 51.29 -29.07 11.11
N GLY A 205 52.49 -29.34 11.58
CA GLY A 205 53.69 -28.65 11.08
C GLY A 205 53.67 -27.16 11.41
N LYS A 206 53.63 -26.31 10.37
CA LYS A 206 53.55 -24.85 10.49
C LYS A 206 52.13 -24.27 10.35
N ILE A 207 51.14 -25.14 10.18
CA ILE A 207 49.76 -24.72 9.88
C ILE A 207 48.87 -25.02 11.09
N ASN A 208 48.01 -24.09 11.43
CA ASN A 208 46.96 -24.25 12.44
C ASN A 208 45.64 -24.56 11.74
N ILE A 209 44.94 -25.61 12.15
CA ILE A 209 43.73 -26.08 11.50
C ILE A 209 42.60 -26.13 12.53
N ILE A 210 41.47 -25.49 12.22
CA ILE A 210 40.21 -25.63 12.93
C ILE A 210 39.27 -26.45 12.06
N THR A 211 38.77 -27.55 12.58
CA THR A 211 37.68 -28.33 11.95
C THR A 211 36.56 -28.50 12.96
N LYS A 212 35.36 -28.12 12.60
CA LYS A 212 34.20 -28.24 13.49
C LYS A 212 32.91 -28.48 12.72
N ARG A 213 32.05 -29.34 13.24
CA ARG A 213 30.67 -29.49 12.79
C ARG A 213 29.77 -28.63 13.64
N ILE A 214 28.90 -27.84 12.97
CA ILE A 214 28.00 -26.89 13.59
C ILE A 214 26.65 -26.97 12.88
N ASP A 215 25.73 -27.72 13.45
CA ASP A 215 24.40 -27.89 12.89
C ASP A 215 23.44 -26.81 13.41
N ASN A 216 22.35 -26.53 12.66
CA ASN A 216 21.29 -25.55 12.98
C ASN A 216 21.75 -24.07 13.06
N LEU A 217 22.88 -23.76 12.43
CA LEU A 217 23.36 -22.38 12.31
C LEU A 217 23.66 -22.01 10.86
N ASN A 218 23.37 -20.77 10.47
CA ASN A 218 23.73 -20.26 9.16
C ASN A 218 25.22 -19.89 9.13
N LEU A 219 26.06 -20.81 8.68
CA LEU A 219 27.52 -20.64 8.61
C LEU A 219 27.93 -19.43 7.72
N SER A 220 27.13 -19.05 6.75
CA SER A 220 27.44 -17.89 5.89
C SER A 220 27.52 -16.58 6.67
N LYS A 221 26.80 -16.46 7.79
CA LYS A 221 26.85 -15.27 8.67
C LYS A 221 28.18 -15.19 9.47
N LEU A 222 28.93 -16.27 9.58
CA LEU A 222 30.23 -16.30 10.26
C LEU A 222 31.37 -15.70 9.43
N ARG A 223 31.24 -15.62 8.10
CA ARG A 223 32.35 -15.21 7.21
C ARG A 223 33.07 -13.95 7.67
N GLY A 224 32.33 -12.87 7.91
CA GLY A 224 32.92 -11.61 8.35
C GLY A 224 33.56 -11.67 9.74
N SER A 225 33.01 -12.52 10.61
CA SER A 225 33.50 -12.68 11.99
C SER A 225 34.76 -13.57 12.07
N LEU A 226 34.96 -14.50 11.10
CA LEU A 226 36.18 -15.32 11.03
C LEU A 226 37.41 -14.49 10.65
N ASP A 227 37.26 -13.30 10.07
CA ASP A 227 38.37 -12.41 9.76
C ASP A 227 39.13 -11.92 11.00
N SER A 228 38.44 -11.79 12.14
CA SER A 228 39.08 -11.47 13.41
C SER A 228 39.96 -12.64 13.90
N LEU A 229 39.46 -13.86 13.76
CA LEU A 229 40.21 -15.07 14.13
C LEU A 229 41.50 -15.24 13.28
N LYS A 230 41.41 -14.97 11.97
CA LYS A 230 42.55 -15.02 11.04
C LYS A 230 43.62 -14.00 11.32
N LYS A 231 43.29 -12.88 11.99
CA LYS A 231 44.24 -11.86 12.43
C LYS A 231 44.95 -12.22 13.72
N GLU A 232 44.27 -13.00 14.60
CA GLU A 232 44.82 -13.43 15.90
C GLU A 232 45.70 -14.68 15.81
N VAL A 233 45.36 -15.58 14.89
CA VAL A 233 46.10 -16.85 14.72
C VAL A 233 46.71 -16.91 13.33
N SER A 234 48.05 -16.92 13.25
CA SER A 234 48.80 -17.03 12.00
C SER A 234 48.71 -18.42 11.40
N ASN A 235 48.87 -18.52 10.08
CA ASN A 235 48.89 -19.79 9.33
C ASN A 235 47.61 -20.62 9.57
N LEU A 236 46.44 -19.99 9.60
CA LEU A 236 45.18 -20.63 10.01
C LEU A 236 44.32 -21.05 8.80
N ILE A 237 43.88 -22.31 8.86
CA ILE A 237 42.86 -22.87 7.98
C ILE A 237 41.65 -23.22 8.85
N ILE A 238 40.47 -22.75 8.47
CA ILE A 238 39.20 -23.02 9.17
C ILE A 238 38.28 -23.77 8.21
N ILE A 239 37.81 -24.95 8.64
CA ILE A 239 36.85 -25.76 7.90
C ILE A 239 35.65 -26.00 8.83
N LEU A 240 34.53 -25.37 8.51
CA LEU A 240 33.28 -25.57 9.25
C LEU A 240 32.27 -26.28 8.36
N VAL A 241 31.66 -27.33 8.90
CA VAL A 241 30.62 -28.09 8.22
C VAL A 241 29.36 -28.03 9.07
N GLY A 242 28.21 -27.82 8.46
CA GLY A 242 26.95 -27.81 9.17
C GLY A 242 25.76 -28.09 8.29
N SER A 243 24.65 -28.44 8.91
CA SER A 243 23.37 -28.64 8.26
C SER A 243 22.30 -27.71 8.88
N MET A 244 21.43 -27.17 8.04
CA MET A 244 20.27 -26.38 8.45
C MET A 244 19.16 -26.59 7.42
N GLU A 245 17.97 -27.00 7.86
CA GLU A 245 16.78 -27.18 7.00
C GLU A 245 17.09 -28.04 5.75
N GLU A 246 17.62 -29.23 5.92
CA GLU A 246 18.01 -30.19 4.87
C GLU A 246 19.14 -29.72 3.92
N LYS A 247 19.75 -28.58 4.18
CA LYS A 247 20.89 -28.07 3.40
C LYS A 247 22.16 -28.21 4.19
N SER A 248 23.16 -28.90 3.61
CA SER A 248 24.49 -28.95 4.13
C SER A 248 25.33 -27.80 3.59
N THR A 249 26.09 -27.16 4.45
CA THR A 249 26.99 -26.06 4.12
C THR A 249 28.38 -26.35 4.60
N ILE A 250 29.37 -26.16 3.73
CA ILE A 250 30.79 -26.20 4.09
C ILE A 250 31.32 -24.77 3.95
N LEU A 251 32.01 -24.30 4.98
CA LEU A 251 32.67 -23.00 4.99
C LEU A 251 34.17 -23.23 5.21
N VAL A 252 34.97 -22.90 4.21
CA VAL A 252 36.43 -22.90 4.29
C VAL A 252 36.92 -21.46 4.30
N SER A 253 37.85 -21.17 5.21
CA SER A 253 38.49 -19.84 5.31
C SER A 253 39.96 -20.02 5.61
N VAL A 254 40.83 -19.27 4.91
CA VAL A 254 42.29 -19.33 5.00
C VAL A 254 42.80 -17.95 5.43
N SER A 255 43.79 -17.90 6.34
CA SER A 255 44.43 -16.68 6.76
C SER A 255 45.31 -16.11 5.64
N ASN A 256 45.43 -14.77 5.57
CA ASN A 256 46.09 -14.08 4.46
C ASN A 256 47.55 -14.41 4.26
N ASP A 257 48.24 -14.81 5.33
CA ASP A 257 49.68 -15.15 5.37
C ASP A 257 50.02 -16.43 4.62
N ILE A 258 49.05 -17.32 4.39
CA ILE A 258 49.22 -18.60 3.69
C ILE A 258 48.36 -18.76 2.42
N THR A 259 47.64 -17.71 1.99
CA THR A 259 46.81 -17.79 0.78
C THR A 259 47.59 -18.04 -0.50
N ALA A 260 48.87 -17.70 -0.53
CA ALA A 260 49.73 -18.00 -1.68
C ALA A 260 49.99 -19.52 -1.86
N THR A 261 49.88 -20.30 -0.78
CA THR A 261 50.13 -21.77 -0.77
C THR A 261 48.83 -22.56 -0.71
N TYR A 262 47.81 -22.03 -0.02
CA TYR A 262 46.54 -22.71 0.22
C TYR A 262 45.36 -21.81 -0.21
N ASP A 263 44.71 -22.20 -1.28
CA ASP A 263 43.49 -21.55 -1.72
C ASP A 263 42.25 -22.23 -1.15
N ALA A 264 41.32 -21.43 -0.59
CA ALA A 264 40.10 -21.96 0.05
C ALA A 264 39.18 -22.70 -0.94
N ARG A 265 39.23 -22.39 -2.24
CA ARG A 265 38.43 -23.07 -3.28
C ARG A 265 39.03 -24.45 -3.56
N ASN A 266 40.36 -24.53 -3.72
CA ASN A 266 41.04 -25.80 -3.96
C ASN A 266 40.87 -26.78 -2.79
N LEU A 267 40.77 -26.27 -1.56
CA LEU A 267 40.48 -27.06 -0.37
C LEU A 267 39.02 -27.53 -0.28
N LEU A 268 38.11 -26.92 -0.99
CA LEU A 268 36.71 -27.35 -1.09
C LEU A 268 36.51 -28.46 -2.13
N ASP A 269 37.34 -28.47 -3.17
CA ASP A 269 37.27 -29.39 -4.32
C ASP A 269 38.09 -30.69 -4.08
N SER A 270 38.92 -30.75 -3.02
CA SER A 270 39.72 -31.88 -2.63
C SER A 270 39.05 -32.78 -1.60
#